data_cd9e9e05246ad6073b2711196e110859
#
_entry.id   cd9e9e05246ad6073b2711196e110859
#
_cell.length_a   1.000
_cell.length_b   1.000
_cell.length_c   1.000
_cell.angle_alpha   90.00
_cell.angle_beta   90.00
_cell.angle_gamma   90.00
#
_symmetry.space_group_name_H-M   'P 1'
#
loop_
_entity.id
_entity.type
_entity.pdbx_description
1 polymer ?
#
loop_
_entity_poly.entity_id
_entity_poly.type
_entity_poly.pdbx_seq_one_letter_code
_entity_poly.pdbx_strand_id
1 'polypeptide(L)'
;MFTFDEEHYYPAKEGIDRYHRYKEDIALFGEMGFNTYRLSIARSRIFPNGDEQEPNEEGLAFYENIFLECRKYGIERLVTITHFDCPMHLVEQYGAWRNRKLVGFYENLSRVIFNRYAYSCKPEDVWAAKKADRKRRKNHLIGTKKSH
;
A
#
# COMPACT_ATOMS: atom_id res chain seq x y z
N MET A 1 -0.56 21.79 14.20
CA MET A 1 0.77 21.31 14.59
C MET A 1 0.55 20.18 15.57
N PHE A 2 0.85 18.95 15.19
CA PHE A 2 0.75 17.81 16.11
C PHE A 2 2.06 17.75 16.88
N THR A 3 2.03 18.19 18.13
CA THR A 3 3.17 18.05 19.05
C THR A 3 2.94 16.80 19.88
N PHE A 4 3.87 15.84 19.77
CA PHE A 4 3.96 14.76 20.74
C PHE A 4 4.57 15.36 22.02
N ASP A 5 3.86 15.30 23.13
CA ASP A 5 4.44 15.59 24.41
C ASP A 5 4.98 14.32 25.07
N GLU A 6 5.93 14.45 25.98
CA GLU A 6 6.54 13.32 26.68
C GLU A 6 5.70 12.81 27.87
N GLU A 7 4.64 13.53 28.22
CA GLU A 7 3.79 13.19 29.37
C GLU A 7 2.72 12.13 29.04
N HIS A 8 2.42 11.95 27.73
CA HIS A 8 1.38 11.03 27.29
C HIS A 8 1.96 9.80 26.56
N TYR A 9 1.39 8.64 26.87
CA TYR A 9 1.69 7.42 26.14
C TYR A 9 0.89 7.37 24.83
N TYR A 10 1.61 7.24 23.71
CA TYR A 10 1.02 7.13 22.38
C TYR A 10 1.17 5.68 21.85
N PRO A 11 0.14 4.83 21.96
CA PRO A 11 0.23 3.43 21.54
C PRO A 11 0.63 3.26 20.07
N ALA A 12 0.26 4.20 19.22
CA ALA A 12 0.59 4.18 17.80
C ALA A 12 2.08 4.40 17.50
N LYS A 13 2.88 4.85 18.49
CA LYS A 13 4.32 5.10 18.32
C LYS A 13 5.10 3.79 18.11
N GLU A 14 4.70 2.75 18.80
CA GLU A 14 5.26 1.40 18.65
C GLU A 14 4.33 0.50 17.82
N GLY A 15 3.02 0.64 18.01
CA GLY A 15 2.00 -0.15 17.35
C GLY A 15 2.18 -1.65 17.62
N ILE A 16 1.96 -2.47 16.60
CA ILE A 16 2.16 -3.93 16.66
C ILE A 16 3.55 -4.37 16.19
N ASP A 17 4.46 -3.43 16.00
CA ASP A 17 5.83 -3.65 15.48
C ASP A 17 5.88 -4.54 14.22
N ARG A 18 4.96 -4.29 13.32
CA ARG A 18 4.85 -5.04 12.08
C ARG A 18 6.14 -5.04 11.25
N TYR A 19 6.94 -4.00 11.36
CA TYR A 19 8.18 -3.87 10.60
C TYR A 19 9.15 -5.02 10.88
N HIS A 20 9.26 -5.45 12.13
CA HIS A 20 10.12 -6.55 12.53
C HIS A 20 9.41 -7.91 12.51
N ARG A 21 8.10 -7.92 12.75
CA ARG A 21 7.32 -9.16 12.97
C ARG A 21 6.55 -9.67 11.75
N TYR A 22 6.63 -9.01 10.60
CA TYR A 22 5.80 -9.35 9.42
C TYR A 22 5.93 -10.82 8.98
N LYS A 23 7.07 -11.47 9.19
CA LYS A 23 7.27 -12.89 8.82
C LYS A 23 6.42 -13.81 9.68
N GLU A 24 6.41 -13.57 10.98
CA GLU A 24 5.60 -14.33 11.95
C GLU A 24 4.12 -14.11 11.68
N ASP A 25 3.72 -12.84 11.48
CA ASP A 25 2.32 -12.48 11.21
C ASP A 25 1.81 -13.15 9.93
N ILE A 26 2.60 -13.14 8.85
CA ILE A 26 2.22 -13.76 7.58
C ILE A 26 2.16 -15.29 7.70
N ALA A 27 3.06 -15.91 8.47
CA ALA A 27 3.00 -17.33 8.75
C ALA A 27 1.69 -17.70 9.46
N LEU A 28 1.31 -16.93 10.48
CA LEU A 28 0.03 -17.10 11.18
C LEU A 28 -1.17 -16.92 10.24
N PHE A 29 -1.14 -15.94 9.33
CA PHE A 29 -2.20 -15.79 8.32
C PHE A 29 -2.31 -17.03 7.42
N GLY A 30 -1.17 -17.64 7.05
CA GLY A 30 -1.15 -18.90 6.31
C GLY A 30 -1.77 -20.05 7.10
N GLU A 31 -1.42 -20.21 8.37
CA GLU A 31 -1.99 -21.22 9.28
C GLU A 31 -3.50 -21.04 9.46
N MET A 32 -3.98 -19.80 9.54
CA MET A 32 -5.40 -19.46 9.62
C MET A 32 -6.16 -19.69 8.31
N GLY A 33 -5.47 -20.01 7.21
CA GLY A 33 -6.08 -20.25 5.90
C GLY A 33 -6.47 -18.99 5.15
N PHE A 34 -5.89 -17.83 5.46
CA PHE A 34 -6.14 -16.61 4.70
C PHE A 34 -5.52 -16.72 3.30
N ASN A 35 -6.30 -16.38 2.29
CA ASN A 35 -5.88 -16.40 0.89
C ASN A 35 -5.62 -15.02 0.32
N THR A 36 -5.98 -13.96 1.03
CA THR A 36 -5.81 -12.59 0.59
C THR A 36 -5.41 -11.70 1.77
N TYR A 37 -4.38 -10.89 1.57
CA TYR A 37 -3.91 -9.93 2.55
C TYR A 37 -3.88 -8.53 1.96
N ARG A 38 -4.66 -7.63 2.56
CA ARG A 38 -4.66 -6.21 2.19
C ARG A 38 -3.68 -5.44 3.05
N LEU A 39 -2.76 -4.72 2.40
CA LEU A 39 -1.80 -3.83 3.06
C LEU A 39 -1.66 -2.51 2.31
N SER A 40 -1.18 -1.49 2.99
CA SER A 40 -0.80 -0.21 2.39
C SER A 40 0.71 -0.01 2.44
N ILE A 41 1.23 0.67 1.43
CA ILE A 41 2.60 1.14 1.39
C ILE A 41 2.65 2.47 2.11
N ALA A 42 3.49 2.58 3.15
CA ALA A 42 3.77 3.85 3.80
C ALA A 42 4.69 4.68 2.89
N ARG A 43 4.18 5.80 2.38
CA ARG A 43 4.93 6.68 1.50
C ARG A 43 6.25 7.13 2.11
N SER A 44 6.25 7.45 3.38
CA SER A 44 7.44 7.90 4.13
C SER A 44 8.56 6.86 4.23
N ARG A 45 8.29 5.58 3.94
CA ARG A 45 9.34 4.55 3.83
C ARG A 45 10.04 4.58 2.48
N ILE A 46 9.31 4.94 1.41
CA ILE A 46 9.84 5.00 0.04
C ILE A 46 10.44 6.39 -0.22
N PHE A 47 9.73 7.42 0.20
CA PHE A 47 10.13 8.82 0.07
C PHE A 47 9.91 9.51 1.42
N PRO A 48 10.91 9.55 2.31
CA PRO A 48 10.78 10.07 3.68
C PRO A 48 10.22 11.49 3.77
N ASN A 49 10.67 12.40 2.93
CA ASN A 49 10.11 13.76 2.80
C ASN A 49 8.94 13.82 1.80
N GLY A 50 8.91 12.92 0.84
CA GLY A 50 7.84 12.79 -0.15
C GLY A 50 8.10 13.52 -1.47
N ASP A 51 9.13 14.33 -1.57
CA ASP A 51 9.53 15.11 -2.77
C ASP A 51 10.92 14.75 -3.30
N GLU A 52 11.54 13.70 -2.77
CA GLU A 52 12.80 13.18 -3.25
C GLU A 52 12.70 12.68 -4.69
N GLN A 53 13.80 12.76 -5.43
CA GLN A 53 13.91 12.23 -6.79
C GLN A 53 14.14 10.71 -6.77
N GLU A 54 14.95 10.22 -5.83
CA GLU A 54 15.30 8.82 -5.70
C GLU A 54 14.60 8.18 -4.50
N PRO A 55 14.10 6.95 -4.65
CA PRO A 55 13.44 6.24 -3.56
C PRO A 55 14.45 5.67 -2.55
N ASN A 56 14.01 5.48 -1.33
CA ASN A 56 14.74 4.72 -0.32
C ASN A 56 14.69 3.21 -0.65
N GLU A 57 15.84 2.64 -0.97
CA GLU A 57 15.96 1.23 -1.37
C GLU A 57 15.64 0.27 -0.23
N GLU A 58 15.94 0.60 1.03
CA GLU A 58 15.53 -0.21 2.18
C GLU A 58 14.02 -0.29 2.31
N GLY A 59 13.33 0.83 2.09
CA GLY A 59 11.88 0.89 2.09
C GLY A 59 11.27 0.02 0.99
N LEU A 60 11.86 0.03 -0.20
CA LEU A 60 11.44 -0.83 -1.30
C LEU A 60 11.68 -2.30 -0.98
N ALA A 61 12.88 -2.66 -0.51
CA ALA A 61 13.24 -4.03 -0.16
C ALA A 61 12.32 -4.60 0.95
N PHE A 62 11.91 -3.78 1.90
CA PHE A 62 10.99 -4.19 2.96
C PHE A 62 9.65 -4.71 2.39
N TYR A 63 9.02 -3.98 1.48
CA TYR A 63 7.77 -4.42 0.86
C TYR A 63 7.96 -5.61 -0.07
N GLU A 64 9.08 -5.68 -0.78
CA GLU A 64 9.42 -6.86 -1.59
C GLU A 64 9.50 -8.12 -0.73
N ASN A 65 10.16 -8.05 0.42
CA ASN A 65 10.24 -9.14 1.37
C ASN A 65 8.86 -9.58 1.90
N ILE A 66 7.97 -8.64 2.20
CA ILE A 66 6.57 -8.95 2.57
C ILE A 66 5.88 -9.71 1.44
N PHE A 67 6.04 -9.26 0.20
CA PHE A 67 5.40 -9.89 -0.96
C PHE A 67 5.93 -11.30 -1.22
N LEU A 68 7.23 -11.50 -1.04
CA LEU A 68 7.84 -12.82 -1.13
C LEU A 68 7.35 -13.75 -0.01
N GLU A 69 7.20 -13.22 1.22
CA GLU A 69 6.68 -13.99 2.33
C GLU A 69 5.22 -14.43 2.09
N CYS A 70 4.35 -13.52 1.66
CA CYS A 70 2.96 -13.85 1.30
C CYS A 70 2.90 -14.97 0.24
N ARG A 71 3.82 -14.95 -0.74
CA ARG A 71 3.88 -15.97 -1.80
C ARG A 71 4.16 -17.36 -1.27
N LYS A 72 4.99 -17.52 -0.23
CA LYS A 72 5.29 -18.81 0.38
C LYS A 72 4.03 -19.52 0.90
N TYR A 73 3.07 -18.75 1.38
CA TYR A 73 1.82 -19.26 1.93
C TYR A 73 0.63 -19.19 0.95
N GLY A 74 0.88 -18.86 -0.32
CA GLY A 74 -0.18 -18.74 -1.33
C GLY A 74 -1.15 -17.59 -1.08
N ILE A 75 -0.74 -16.57 -0.32
CA ILE A 75 -1.57 -15.42 0.04
C ILE A 75 -1.44 -14.35 -1.03
N GLU A 76 -2.55 -13.97 -1.66
CA GLU A 76 -2.61 -12.84 -2.59
C GLU A 76 -2.49 -11.50 -1.86
N ARG A 77 -1.88 -10.52 -2.51
CA ARG A 77 -1.65 -9.19 -1.96
C ARG A 77 -2.53 -8.15 -2.62
N LEU A 78 -3.35 -7.48 -1.83
CA LEU A 78 -4.11 -6.32 -2.23
C LEU A 78 -3.40 -5.07 -1.72
N VAL A 79 -2.64 -4.41 -2.59
CA VAL A 79 -1.79 -3.28 -2.21
C VAL A 79 -2.50 -1.95 -2.42
N THR A 80 -2.58 -1.14 -1.36
CA THR A 80 -3.01 0.25 -1.40
C THR A 80 -1.75 1.13 -1.45
N ILE A 81 -1.58 1.92 -2.51
CA ILE A 81 -0.39 2.74 -2.72
C ILE A 81 -0.27 3.83 -1.65
N THR A 82 -1.38 4.42 -1.24
CA THR A 82 -1.44 5.46 -0.20
C THR A 82 -2.70 5.28 0.62
N HIS A 83 -2.58 5.37 1.95
CA HIS A 83 -3.71 5.26 2.87
C HIS A 83 -3.58 6.31 3.99
N PHE A 84 -3.88 7.58 3.65
CA PHE A 84 -3.86 8.77 4.52
C PHE A 84 -2.49 9.22 5.02
N ASP A 85 -1.43 8.49 4.80
CA ASP A 85 -0.08 8.83 5.18
C ASP A 85 0.51 9.89 4.23
N CYS A 86 0.70 11.10 4.76
CA CYS A 86 1.39 12.18 4.04
C CYS A 86 2.63 12.56 4.84
N PRO A 87 3.84 12.50 4.27
CA PRO A 87 5.04 12.99 4.93
C PRO A 87 4.86 14.41 5.45
N MET A 88 5.27 14.67 6.68
CA MET A 88 5.07 15.98 7.34
C MET A 88 5.71 17.11 6.54
N HIS A 89 6.86 16.85 5.94
CA HIS A 89 7.52 17.79 5.05
C HIS A 89 6.58 18.29 3.92
N LEU A 90 5.81 17.40 3.29
CA LEU A 90 4.85 17.80 2.26
C LEU A 90 3.69 18.64 2.80
N VAL A 91 3.33 18.42 4.06
CA VAL A 91 2.30 19.24 4.73
C VAL A 91 2.84 20.64 4.98
N GLU A 92 4.03 20.75 5.52
CA GLU A 92 4.66 22.02 5.90
C GLU A 92 5.09 22.85 4.70
N GLN A 93 5.72 22.24 3.70
CA GLN A 93 6.27 22.95 2.54
C GLN A 93 5.25 23.24 1.44
N TYR A 94 4.27 22.36 1.30
CA TYR A 94 3.33 22.43 0.17
C TYR A 94 1.86 22.54 0.59
N GLY A 95 1.53 22.44 1.88
CA GLY A 95 0.15 22.42 2.36
C GLY A 95 -0.60 21.13 2.00
N ALA A 96 0.12 20.02 1.86
CA ALA A 96 -0.43 18.71 1.50
C ALA A 96 -1.24 18.75 0.18
N TRP A 97 -2.33 18.00 0.09
CA TRP A 97 -3.15 17.86 -1.12
C TRP A 97 -3.82 19.16 -1.63
N ARG A 98 -3.62 20.29 -0.96
CA ARG A 98 -4.04 21.62 -1.47
C ARG A 98 -3.14 22.08 -2.62
N ASN A 99 -1.93 21.55 -2.73
CA ASN A 99 -0.96 21.96 -3.74
C ASN A 99 -0.91 20.94 -4.88
N ARG A 100 -1.03 21.45 -6.11
CA ARG A 100 -1.02 20.63 -7.32
C ARG A 100 0.30 19.87 -7.53
N LYS A 101 1.43 20.32 -6.95
CA LYS A 101 2.70 19.60 -7.00
C LYS A 101 2.63 18.19 -6.42
N LEU A 102 1.73 17.97 -5.46
CA LEU A 102 1.56 16.64 -4.88
C LEU A 102 1.11 15.58 -5.88
N VAL A 103 0.44 15.98 -6.95
CA VAL A 103 0.07 15.06 -8.03
C VAL A 103 1.32 14.48 -8.69
N GLY A 104 2.34 15.32 -8.98
CA GLY A 104 3.61 14.85 -9.54
C GLY A 104 4.39 13.96 -8.57
N PHE A 105 4.41 14.30 -7.29
CA PHE A 105 5.05 13.46 -6.28
C PHE A 105 4.34 12.12 -6.10
N TYR A 106 3.02 12.10 -6.21
CA TYR A 106 2.24 10.86 -6.17
C TYR A 106 2.44 10.02 -7.44
N GLU A 107 2.54 10.66 -8.60
CA GLU A 107 2.87 9.99 -9.85
C GLU A 107 4.24 9.31 -9.76
N ASN A 108 5.26 10.01 -9.23
CA ASN A 108 6.59 9.44 -9.02
C ASN A 108 6.55 8.23 -8.09
N LEU A 109 5.89 8.33 -6.93
CA LEU A 109 5.67 7.21 -6.02
C LEU A 109 5.02 6.02 -6.74
N SER A 110 3.94 6.26 -7.47
CA SER A 110 3.22 5.22 -8.19
C SER A 110 4.09 4.54 -9.24
N ARG A 111 4.87 5.32 -9.99
CA ARG A 111 5.79 4.82 -11.02
C ARG A 111 6.86 3.92 -10.42
N VAL A 112 7.47 4.33 -9.30
CA VAL A 112 8.47 3.54 -8.59
C VAL A 112 7.87 2.22 -8.09
N ILE A 113 6.70 2.26 -7.46
CA ILE A 113 6.00 1.08 -6.96
C ILE A 113 5.66 0.11 -8.10
N PHE A 114 5.09 0.59 -9.18
CA PHE A 114 4.75 -0.24 -10.33
C PHE A 114 5.99 -0.85 -11.00
N ASN A 115 7.04 -0.06 -11.20
CA ASN A 115 8.27 -0.56 -11.79
C ASN A 115 8.94 -1.62 -10.91
N ARG A 116 8.96 -1.43 -9.59
CA ARG A 116 9.61 -2.35 -8.67
C ARG A 116 8.83 -3.65 -8.50
N TYR A 117 7.50 -3.57 -8.38
CA TYR A 117 6.68 -4.71 -7.95
C TYR A 117 5.82 -5.33 -9.05
N ALA A 118 5.72 -4.73 -10.25
CA ALA A 118 4.93 -5.28 -11.35
C ALA A 118 5.37 -6.70 -11.75
N TYR A 119 6.65 -7.00 -11.63
CA TYR A 119 7.20 -8.33 -11.91
C TYR A 119 7.11 -9.30 -10.73
N SER A 120 6.91 -8.78 -9.52
CA SER A 120 6.66 -9.59 -8.31
C SER A 120 5.22 -10.06 -8.25
N CYS A 121 4.31 -9.34 -8.91
CA CYS A 121 2.94 -9.79 -9.17
C CYS A 121 2.94 -10.52 -10.50
N LYS A 122 2.56 -11.81 -10.54
CA LYS A 122 2.36 -12.48 -11.82
C LYS A 122 1.40 -11.62 -12.65
N PRO A 123 1.61 -11.50 -13.98
CA PRO A 123 0.66 -10.80 -14.87
C PRO A 123 -0.79 -11.26 -14.68
N GLU A 124 -0.97 -12.51 -14.28
CA GLU A 124 -2.24 -13.15 -13.95
C GLU A 124 -2.92 -12.50 -12.75
N ASP A 125 -2.17 -12.10 -11.70
CA ASP A 125 -2.71 -11.50 -10.46
C ASP A 125 -3.24 -10.09 -10.71
N VAL A 126 -2.54 -9.31 -11.55
CA VAL A 126 -3.00 -7.96 -11.96
C VAL A 126 -4.22 -8.04 -12.88
N TRP A 127 -4.29 -9.10 -13.72
CA TRP A 127 -5.42 -9.32 -14.64
C TRP A 127 -6.63 -9.92 -13.95
N ALA A 128 -6.47 -10.72 -12.89
CA ALA A 128 -7.57 -11.29 -12.12
C ALA A 128 -8.42 -10.19 -11.49
N ALA A 129 -7.80 -9.17 -10.88
CA ALA A 129 -8.51 -8.01 -10.33
C ALA A 129 -9.28 -7.23 -11.43
N LYS A 130 -8.66 -7.02 -12.61
CA LYS A 130 -9.34 -6.37 -13.75
C LYS A 130 -10.47 -7.21 -14.34
N LYS A 131 -10.32 -8.54 -14.39
CA LYS A 131 -11.37 -9.46 -14.87
C LYS A 131 -12.54 -9.51 -13.90
N ALA A 132 -12.29 -9.55 -12.59
CA ALA A 132 -13.33 -9.53 -11.56
C ALA A 132 -14.14 -8.24 -11.60
N ASP A 133 -13.49 -7.10 -11.75
CA ASP A 133 -14.17 -5.78 -11.86
C ASP A 133 -14.99 -5.67 -13.17
N ARG A 134 -14.47 -6.14 -14.31
CA ARG A 134 -15.24 -6.21 -15.56
C ARG A 134 -16.47 -7.12 -15.47
N LYS A 135 -16.35 -8.26 -14.79
CA LYS A 135 -17.47 -9.20 -14.59
C LYS A 135 -18.54 -8.59 -13.66
N ARG A 136 -18.12 -7.86 -12.63
CA ARG A 136 -18.99 -7.15 -11.70
C ARG A 136 -19.77 -6.04 -12.39
N ARG A 137 -19.10 -5.22 -13.22
CA ARG A 137 -19.72 -4.15 -14.02
C ARG A 137 -20.71 -4.69 -15.06
N LYS A 138 -20.38 -5.80 -15.74
CA LYS A 138 -21.29 -6.46 -16.68
C LYS A 138 -22.54 -6.99 -15.98
N ASN A 139 -22.41 -7.63 -14.82
CA ASN A 139 -23.54 -8.16 -14.09
C ASN A 139 -24.44 -7.04 -13.53
N HIS A 140 -23.88 -5.90 -13.15
CA HIS A 140 -24.65 -4.74 -12.69
C HIS A 140 -25.46 -4.12 -13.84
N LEU A 141 -24.90 -4.04 -15.05
CA LEU A 141 -25.59 -3.53 -16.24
C LEU A 141 -26.69 -4.47 -16.79
N ILE A 142 -26.60 -5.77 -16.52
CA ILE A 142 -27.62 -6.75 -16.92
C ILE A 142 -28.76 -6.79 -15.91
N GLY A 143 -28.47 -6.57 -14.61
CA GLY A 143 -29.49 -6.53 -13.55
C GLY A 143 -30.45 -5.35 -13.64
N THR A 144 -30.03 -4.23 -14.22
CA THR A 144 -30.85 -3.01 -14.37
C THR A 144 -31.75 -3.04 -15.61
N LYS A 145 -31.63 -4.05 -16.51
CA LYS A 145 -32.48 -4.17 -17.72
C LYS A 145 -33.66 -5.14 -17.56
N LYS A 146 -33.91 -5.72 -16.37
CA LYS A 146 -35.00 -6.68 -16.12
C LYS A 146 -36.15 -6.13 -15.28
N SER A 147 -36.25 -4.83 -15.11
CA SER A 147 -37.41 -4.20 -14.43
C SER A 147 -38.02 -3.15 -15.34
N HIS A 148 -38.65 -3.61 -16.43
CA HIS A 148 -39.77 -2.93 -17.13
C HIS A 148 -40.62 -3.96 -17.81
#